data_6acd29d8cbd968c6439b6804e128560c
#
_entry.id   6acd29d8cbd968c6439b6804e128560c
#
_cell.length_a   1.000
_cell.length_b   1.000
_cell.length_c   1.000
_cell.angle_alpha   90.00
_cell.angle_beta   90.00
_cell.angle_gamma   90.00
#
_symmetry.space_group_name_H-M   'P 1'
#
loop_
_entity.id
_entity.type
_entity.pdbx_description
1 polymer ?
#
loop_
_entity_poly.entity_id
_entity_poly.type
_entity_poly.pdbx_seq_one_letter_code
_entity_poly.pdbx_strand_id
1 'polypeptide(L)'
;MHTGQGPQANLAGKTLQNACIYGAGSIGGWLGAGLAKAGCHVSVVARGATLEALQTHGLRLQQGEAITSHAVNASANPAQLGVQDLVVIAVKAPALLEVARHIAPLIGPDTIVLTAMNGVPWWFFQGFGGAYAGTQLKAVDATGEIAKAIPPANIVGCVVHASCSVTSAGLIRHHFGNGLIIGEPSGQVTARVQALASLLGQAGFAPSVSAQIQKDAWYKLWGNMTVNPVSAMTGATTDLILGDELVRNFISSVMLEAKEIGARIGIPIDQQPADRHAVTFKLGPFKTSMLQDVEAGRAVELDALVTVVKELGAITGVATPFTDALLGLSRLHARVRGLY
;
A
#
# COMPACT_ATOMS: atom_id res chain seq x y z
N MET A 1 -6.33 18.92 -36.38
CA MET A 1 -6.70 19.03 -34.97
C MET A 1 -7.87 18.07 -34.71
N HIS A 2 -7.60 16.85 -34.34
CA HIS A 2 -8.61 15.89 -33.89
C HIS A 2 -8.18 15.40 -32.52
N THR A 3 -8.84 15.94 -31.49
CA THR A 3 -8.71 15.47 -30.12
C THR A 3 -9.48 14.15 -30.00
N GLY A 4 -8.74 13.05 -30.07
CA GLY A 4 -9.29 11.72 -29.80
C GLY A 4 -9.60 11.57 -28.30
N GLN A 5 -10.83 11.80 -27.91
CA GLN A 5 -11.37 11.28 -26.65
C GLN A 5 -11.53 9.77 -26.85
N GLY A 6 -10.70 8.97 -26.18
CA GLY A 6 -10.91 7.55 -26.08
C GLY A 6 -12.26 7.26 -25.38
N PRO A 7 -12.88 6.09 -25.64
CA PRO A 7 -14.16 5.76 -25.08
C PRO A 7 -14.09 5.75 -23.54
N GLN A 8 -14.75 6.71 -22.88
CA GLN A 8 -15.04 6.62 -21.46
C GLN A 8 -16.02 5.46 -21.29
N ALA A 9 -15.54 4.36 -20.72
CA ALA A 9 -16.37 3.22 -20.37
C ALA A 9 -17.50 3.69 -19.43
N ASN A 10 -18.73 3.43 -19.84
CA ASN A 10 -19.93 3.83 -19.09
C ASN A 10 -20.12 2.86 -17.92
N LEU A 11 -19.38 3.06 -16.82
CA LEU A 11 -19.46 2.27 -15.59
C LEU A 11 -20.60 2.70 -14.64
N ALA A 12 -21.47 3.61 -15.08
CA ALA A 12 -22.66 3.97 -14.33
C ALA A 12 -23.61 2.76 -14.27
N GLY A 13 -23.54 1.99 -13.16
CA GLY A 13 -24.41 0.84 -12.90
C GLY A 13 -23.75 -0.54 -12.87
N LYS A 14 -22.44 -0.68 -13.11
CA LYS A 14 -21.77 -1.98 -12.98
C LYS A 14 -21.60 -2.33 -11.50
N THR A 15 -22.19 -3.44 -11.07
CA THR A 15 -22.01 -3.99 -9.73
C THR A 15 -20.67 -4.71 -9.66
N LEU A 16 -19.83 -4.35 -8.68
CA LEU A 16 -18.55 -5.02 -8.43
C LEU A 16 -18.84 -6.31 -7.64
N GLN A 17 -18.96 -7.45 -8.33
CA GLN A 17 -19.34 -8.73 -7.71
C GLN A 17 -18.17 -9.67 -7.53
N ASN A 18 -17.24 -9.71 -8.50
CA ASN A 18 -16.10 -10.60 -8.48
C ASN A 18 -14.86 -9.82 -8.02
N ALA A 19 -14.32 -10.17 -6.87
CA ALA A 19 -13.15 -9.52 -6.30
C ALA A 19 -12.02 -10.53 -6.09
N CYS A 20 -10.82 -10.21 -6.55
CA CYS A 20 -9.63 -11.01 -6.31
C CYS A 20 -8.68 -10.31 -5.35
N ILE A 21 -8.26 -11.02 -4.31
CA ILE A 21 -7.19 -10.59 -3.41
C ILE A 21 -5.88 -11.19 -3.91
N TYR A 22 -4.98 -10.35 -4.39
CA TYR A 22 -3.62 -10.77 -4.71
C TYR A 22 -2.72 -10.50 -3.49
N GLY A 23 -2.46 -11.56 -2.72
CA GLY A 23 -1.74 -11.50 -1.45
C GLY A 23 -2.65 -11.48 -0.22
N ALA A 24 -2.98 -12.66 0.30
CA ALA A 24 -3.78 -12.84 1.51
C ALA A 24 -2.95 -12.69 2.81
N GLY A 25 -2.12 -11.64 2.87
CA GLY A 25 -1.45 -11.19 4.09
C GLY A 25 -2.42 -10.45 5.03
N SER A 26 -1.87 -9.72 6.00
CA SER A 26 -2.67 -9.02 7.02
C SER A 26 -3.73 -8.08 6.43
N ILE A 27 -3.34 -7.23 5.49
CA ILE A 27 -4.24 -6.25 4.87
C ILE A 27 -5.12 -6.90 3.80
N GLY A 28 -4.54 -7.71 2.91
CA GLY A 28 -5.32 -8.36 1.85
C GLY A 28 -6.37 -9.33 2.41
N GLY A 29 -6.02 -10.11 3.44
CA GLY A 29 -6.99 -10.99 4.08
C GLY A 29 -8.09 -10.23 4.81
N TRP A 30 -7.76 -9.13 5.49
CA TRP A 30 -8.76 -8.25 6.12
C TRP A 30 -9.74 -7.64 5.09
N LEU A 31 -9.20 -7.13 3.96
CA LEU A 31 -10.02 -6.59 2.86
C LEU A 31 -10.89 -7.68 2.22
N GLY A 32 -10.30 -8.86 1.96
CA GLY A 32 -11.03 -9.99 1.37
C GLY A 32 -12.17 -10.49 2.24
N ALA A 33 -11.99 -10.58 3.57
CA ALA A 33 -13.04 -10.97 4.50
C ALA A 33 -14.19 -9.94 4.51
N GLY A 34 -13.88 -8.65 4.50
CA GLY A 34 -14.89 -7.59 4.40
C GLY A 34 -15.68 -7.66 3.09
N LEU A 35 -15.01 -7.83 1.95
CA LEU A 35 -15.64 -7.96 0.65
C LEU A 35 -16.53 -9.21 0.56
N ALA A 36 -16.09 -10.36 1.09
CA ALA A 36 -16.90 -11.56 1.17
C ALA A 36 -18.15 -11.36 2.04
N LYS A 37 -17.99 -10.66 3.18
CA LYS A 37 -19.13 -10.28 4.04
C LYS A 37 -20.14 -9.36 3.31
N ALA A 38 -19.67 -8.51 2.41
CA ALA A 38 -20.52 -7.65 1.58
C ALA A 38 -21.20 -8.40 0.41
N GLY A 39 -20.97 -9.70 0.26
CA GLY A 39 -21.61 -10.53 -0.77
C GLY A 39 -20.80 -10.67 -2.06
N CYS A 40 -19.55 -10.21 -2.10
CA CYS A 40 -18.68 -10.44 -3.27
C CYS A 40 -18.27 -11.91 -3.36
N HIS A 41 -18.17 -12.40 -4.59
CA HIS A 41 -17.44 -13.64 -4.90
C HIS A 41 -15.95 -13.37 -4.79
N VAL A 42 -15.34 -13.78 -3.67
CA VAL A 42 -13.93 -13.48 -3.42
C VAL A 42 -13.05 -14.63 -3.91
N SER A 43 -12.14 -14.29 -4.81
CA SER A 43 -11.02 -15.12 -5.23
C SER A 43 -9.75 -14.68 -4.51
N VAL A 44 -8.81 -15.60 -4.28
CA VAL A 44 -7.54 -15.29 -3.61
C VAL A 44 -6.37 -15.95 -4.34
N VAL A 45 -5.39 -15.16 -4.73
CA VAL A 45 -4.10 -15.69 -5.18
C VAL A 45 -3.19 -15.88 -3.97
N ALA A 46 -2.87 -17.14 -3.65
CA ALA A 46 -2.05 -17.52 -2.50
C ALA A 46 -1.20 -18.75 -2.82
N ARG A 47 -0.20 -19.05 -1.98
CA ARG A 47 0.72 -20.19 -2.15
C ARG A 47 0.97 -20.90 -0.81
N GLY A 48 1.52 -22.13 -0.91
CA GLY A 48 1.95 -22.92 0.23
C GLY A 48 0.87 -23.04 1.32
N ALA A 49 1.28 -22.98 2.56
CA ALA A 49 0.39 -23.16 3.72
C ALA A 49 -0.80 -22.17 3.74
N THR A 50 -0.65 -20.95 3.18
CA THR A 50 -1.77 -20.01 3.08
C THR A 50 -2.82 -20.51 2.08
N LEU A 51 -2.42 -21.04 0.94
CA LEU A 51 -3.34 -21.62 -0.05
C LEU A 51 -4.11 -22.79 0.55
N GLU A 52 -3.40 -23.74 1.16
CA GLU A 52 -3.99 -24.92 1.80
C GLU A 52 -5.01 -24.54 2.88
N ALA A 53 -4.66 -23.57 3.73
CA ALA A 53 -5.54 -23.09 4.77
C ALA A 53 -6.79 -22.40 4.21
N LEU A 54 -6.67 -21.62 3.13
CA LEU A 54 -7.79 -20.96 2.46
C LEU A 54 -8.74 -22.00 1.80
N GLN A 55 -8.20 -23.04 1.17
CA GLN A 55 -8.98 -24.10 0.56
C GLN A 55 -9.71 -24.97 1.58
N THR A 56 -9.10 -25.19 2.76
CA THR A 56 -9.66 -26.05 3.80
C THR A 56 -10.64 -25.31 4.70
N HIS A 57 -10.32 -24.06 5.08
CA HIS A 57 -11.03 -23.32 6.13
C HIS A 57 -11.66 -22.02 5.64
N GLY A 58 -11.44 -21.63 4.39
CA GLY A 58 -11.77 -20.31 3.90
C GLY A 58 -10.89 -19.21 4.50
N LEU A 59 -11.23 -17.97 4.20
CA LEU A 59 -10.56 -16.79 4.73
C LEU A 59 -11.15 -16.45 6.11
N ARG A 60 -10.33 -16.49 7.15
CA ARG A 60 -10.75 -16.29 8.53
C ARG A 60 -10.32 -14.93 9.04
N LEU A 61 -11.24 -14.21 9.69
CA LEU A 61 -10.99 -12.91 10.31
C LEU A 61 -11.34 -12.96 11.80
N GLN A 62 -10.36 -12.61 12.63
CA GLN A 62 -10.54 -12.44 14.07
C GLN A 62 -10.70 -10.97 14.42
N GLN A 63 -11.80 -10.64 15.11
CA GLN A 63 -12.08 -9.29 15.68
C GLN A 63 -12.43 -9.46 17.16
N GLY A 64 -11.56 -8.97 18.04
CA GLY A 64 -11.62 -9.32 19.45
C GLY A 64 -11.47 -10.84 19.64
N GLU A 65 -12.46 -11.47 20.29
CA GLU A 65 -12.50 -12.93 20.49
C GLU A 65 -13.25 -13.66 19.37
N ALA A 66 -14.04 -12.96 18.57
CA ALA A 66 -14.85 -13.56 17.52
C ALA A 66 -14.02 -13.89 16.28
N ILE A 67 -14.19 -15.09 15.73
CA ILE A 67 -13.62 -15.51 14.46
C ILE A 67 -14.75 -15.78 13.48
N THR A 68 -14.71 -15.12 12.32
CA THR A 68 -15.59 -15.38 11.18
C THR A 68 -14.82 -16.11 10.09
N SER A 69 -15.49 -16.97 9.32
CA SER A 69 -14.92 -17.66 8.17
C SER A 69 -15.76 -17.37 6.94
N HIS A 70 -15.08 -17.10 5.82
CA HIS A 70 -15.69 -16.78 4.54
C HIS A 70 -15.15 -17.73 3.48
N ALA A 71 -16.05 -18.40 2.75
CA ALA A 71 -15.65 -19.20 1.60
C ALA A 71 -15.01 -18.33 0.52
N VAL A 72 -13.89 -18.78 -0.03
CA VAL A 72 -13.16 -18.10 -1.09
C VAL A 72 -12.68 -19.09 -2.14
N ASN A 73 -12.54 -18.64 -3.39
CA ASN A 73 -11.93 -19.44 -4.44
C ASN A 73 -10.41 -19.18 -4.46
N ALA A 74 -9.61 -20.04 -3.85
CA ALA A 74 -8.17 -19.85 -3.70
C ALA A 74 -7.37 -20.69 -4.70
N SER A 75 -6.45 -20.04 -5.42
CA SER A 75 -5.52 -20.69 -6.37
C SER A 75 -4.13 -20.03 -6.34
N ALA A 76 -3.10 -20.82 -6.64
CA ALA A 76 -1.77 -20.30 -6.92
C ALA A 76 -1.64 -19.75 -8.36
N ASN A 77 -2.54 -20.15 -9.26
CA ASN A 77 -2.53 -19.76 -10.66
C ASN A 77 -3.66 -18.76 -10.97
N PRO A 78 -3.35 -17.47 -11.19
CA PRO A 78 -4.34 -16.45 -11.52
C PRO A 78 -5.21 -16.78 -12.74
N ALA A 79 -4.69 -17.53 -13.72
CA ALA A 79 -5.43 -17.90 -14.91
C ALA A 79 -6.67 -18.78 -14.62
N GLN A 80 -6.69 -19.48 -13.47
CA GLN A 80 -7.84 -20.29 -13.03
C GLN A 80 -8.97 -19.44 -12.44
N LEU A 81 -8.70 -18.18 -12.13
CA LEU A 81 -9.67 -17.30 -11.46
C LEU A 81 -10.44 -16.40 -12.47
N GLY A 82 -9.88 -16.22 -13.66
CA GLY A 82 -10.50 -15.41 -14.73
C GLY A 82 -10.56 -13.92 -14.42
N VAL A 83 -11.14 -13.16 -15.34
CA VAL A 83 -11.25 -11.69 -15.23
C VAL A 83 -12.14 -11.30 -14.04
N GLN A 84 -11.68 -10.31 -13.28
CA GLN A 84 -12.34 -9.82 -12.07
C GLN A 84 -12.88 -8.40 -12.27
N ASP A 85 -13.88 -8.01 -11.47
CA ASP A 85 -14.34 -6.61 -11.42
C ASP A 85 -13.38 -5.75 -10.58
N LEU A 86 -12.85 -6.35 -9.50
CA LEU A 86 -11.90 -5.72 -8.57
C LEU A 86 -10.72 -6.66 -8.32
N VAL A 87 -9.51 -6.17 -8.51
CA VAL A 87 -8.27 -6.85 -8.04
C VAL A 87 -7.62 -5.99 -6.98
N VAL A 88 -7.51 -6.51 -5.76
CA VAL A 88 -6.81 -5.85 -4.65
C VAL A 88 -5.38 -6.37 -4.59
N ILE A 89 -4.41 -5.52 -4.89
CA ILE A 89 -2.99 -5.85 -4.70
C ILE A 89 -2.60 -5.46 -3.27
N ALA A 90 -2.33 -6.45 -2.44
CA ALA A 90 -1.96 -6.29 -1.03
C ALA A 90 -0.73 -7.15 -0.67
N VAL A 91 0.23 -7.20 -1.58
CA VAL A 91 1.53 -7.86 -1.37
C VAL A 91 2.54 -6.87 -0.81
N LYS A 92 3.66 -7.38 -0.30
CA LYS A 92 4.84 -6.56 0.00
C LYS A 92 5.51 -6.09 -1.28
N ALA A 93 6.08 -4.87 -1.27
CA ALA A 93 6.70 -4.27 -2.45
C ALA A 93 7.71 -5.19 -3.18
N PRO A 94 8.58 -5.98 -2.52
CA PRO A 94 9.49 -6.90 -3.20
C PRO A 94 8.79 -7.98 -4.05
N ALA A 95 7.53 -8.33 -3.75
CA ALA A 95 6.79 -9.33 -4.50
C ALA A 95 6.02 -8.76 -5.70
N LEU A 96 5.99 -7.44 -5.87
CA LEU A 96 5.13 -6.78 -6.86
C LEU A 96 5.52 -7.11 -8.31
N LEU A 97 6.81 -7.24 -8.60
CA LEU A 97 7.28 -7.63 -9.92
C LEU A 97 6.75 -9.02 -10.34
N GLU A 98 6.71 -9.96 -9.38
CA GLU A 98 6.13 -11.28 -9.64
C GLU A 98 4.61 -11.20 -9.86
N VAL A 99 3.91 -10.36 -9.09
CA VAL A 99 2.48 -10.07 -9.34
C VAL A 99 2.29 -9.57 -10.75
N ALA A 100 3.07 -8.58 -11.18
CA ALA A 100 2.98 -7.99 -12.52
C ALA A 100 3.11 -9.04 -13.65
N ARG A 101 4.01 -10.01 -13.48
CA ARG A 101 4.23 -11.09 -14.48
C ARG A 101 3.06 -12.06 -14.61
N HIS A 102 2.17 -12.14 -13.62
CA HIS A 102 1.10 -13.14 -13.56
C HIS A 102 -0.31 -12.56 -13.48
N ILE A 103 -0.47 -11.23 -13.32
CA ILE A 103 -1.77 -10.59 -13.03
C ILE A 103 -2.68 -10.49 -14.26
N ALA A 104 -2.13 -10.52 -15.47
CA ALA A 104 -2.86 -10.26 -16.72
C ALA A 104 -4.18 -11.05 -16.87
N PRO A 105 -4.30 -12.34 -16.50
CA PRO A 105 -5.56 -13.08 -16.62
C PRO A 105 -6.71 -12.53 -15.73
N LEU A 106 -6.39 -11.72 -14.72
CA LEU A 106 -7.36 -11.13 -13.80
C LEU A 106 -7.89 -9.78 -14.28
N ILE A 107 -7.18 -9.13 -15.25
CA ILE A 107 -7.44 -7.76 -15.67
C ILE A 107 -8.19 -7.75 -17.01
N GLY A 108 -9.39 -7.20 -16.99
CA GLY A 108 -10.14 -6.82 -18.19
C GLY A 108 -10.20 -5.30 -18.35
N PRO A 109 -10.84 -4.80 -19.40
CA PRO A 109 -10.93 -3.36 -19.69
C PRO A 109 -11.51 -2.54 -18.53
N ASP A 110 -12.48 -3.09 -17.83
CA ASP A 110 -13.22 -2.42 -16.74
C ASP A 110 -12.77 -2.86 -15.34
N THR A 111 -11.75 -3.68 -15.22
CA THR A 111 -11.24 -4.14 -13.92
C THR A 111 -10.65 -2.97 -13.15
N ILE A 112 -11.05 -2.81 -11.89
CA ILE A 112 -10.39 -1.91 -10.96
C ILE A 112 -9.23 -2.65 -10.29
N VAL A 113 -8.02 -2.10 -10.37
CA VAL A 113 -6.85 -2.57 -9.63
C VAL A 113 -6.60 -1.63 -8.46
N LEU A 114 -7.02 -2.05 -7.27
CA LEU A 114 -6.85 -1.31 -6.02
C LEU A 114 -5.49 -1.64 -5.39
N THR A 115 -4.62 -0.65 -5.27
CA THR A 115 -3.25 -0.84 -4.76
C THR A 115 -3.17 -0.56 -3.26
N ALA A 116 -3.45 -1.57 -2.43
CA ALA A 116 -3.48 -1.46 -0.96
C ALA A 116 -2.07 -1.74 -0.36
N MET A 117 -1.09 -0.95 -0.76
CA MET A 117 0.32 -1.11 -0.41
C MET A 117 0.85 0.13 0.30
N ASN A 118 1.92 -0.03 1.10
CA ASN A 118 2.62 1.09 1.72
C ASN A 118 3.69 1.68 0.78
N GLY A 119 4.10 2.90 1.07
CA GLY A 119 5.17 3.59 0.34
C GLY A 119 4.68 4.33 -0.90
N VAL A 120 5.64 4.78 -1.71
CA VAL A 120 5.36 5.40 -3.00
C VAL A 120 5.11 4.30 -4.03
N PRO A 121 3.95 4.30 -4.70
CA PRO A 121 3.65 3.30 -5.71
C PRO A 121 4.33 3.61 -7.05
N TRP A 122 4.48 2.60 -7.92
CA TRP A 122 5.04 2.75 -9.26
C TRP A 122 4.27 3.74 -10.16
N TRP A 123 2.97 3.89 -9.92
CA TRP A 123 2.07 4.75 -10.68
C TRP A 123 2.03 6.20 -10.18
N PHE A 124 2.88 6.57 -9.23
CA PHE A 124 2.81 7.85 -8.50
C PHE A 124 2.75 9.07 -9.41
N PHE A 125 3.54 9.11 -10.48
CA PHE A 125 3.54 10.20 -11.46
C PHE A 125 2.61 9.97 -12.67
N GLN A 126 1.77 8.97 -12.65
CA GLN A 126 0.77 8.77 -13.70
C GLN A 126 -0.43 9.70 -13.47
N GLY A 127 -0.60 10.69 -14.36
CA GLY A 127 -1.65 11.71 -14.25
C GLY A 127 -1.43 12.77 -13.18
N PHE A 128 -0.21 12.85 -12.63
CA PHE A 128 0.18 13.78 -11.56
C PHE A 128 1.64 14.23 -11.73
N GLY A 129 1.98 15.38 -11.09
CA GLY A 129 3.38 15.81 -10.91
C GLY A 129 3.83 16.92 -11.87
N GLY A 130 2.96 17.52 -12.66
CA GLY A 130 3.31 18.65 -13.53
C GLY A 130 4.50 18.32 -14.44
N ALA A 131 5.65 18.97 -14.25
CA ALA A 131 6.88 18.71 -15.00
C ALA A 131 7.47 17.30 -14.79
N TYR A 132 7.07 16.62 -13.73
CA TYR A 132 7.52 15.25 -13.40
C TYR A 132 6.53 14.18 -13.87
N ALA A 133 5.39 14.57 -14.49
CA ALA A 133 4.38 13.64 -14.96
C ALA A 133 4.98 12.58 -15.91
N GLY A 134 4.63 11.32 -15.70
CA GLY A 134 5.15 10.20 -16.48
C GLY A 134 6.55 9.72 -16.08
N THR A 135 7.18 10.34 -15.07
CA THR A 135 8.50 9.88 -14.59
C THR A 135 8.39 8.48 -13.99
N GLN A 136 9.22 7.56 -14.47
CA GLN A 136 9.38 6.23 -13.90
C GLN A 136 10.27 6.31 -12.66
N LEU A 137 9.79 5.77 -11.54
CA LEU A 137 10.54 5.65 -10.30
C LEU A 137 11.23 4.27 -10.25
N LYS A 138 12.55 4.26 -10.44
CA LYS A 138 13.34 3.02 -10.53
C LYS A 138 13.37 2.24 -9.22
N ALA A 139 13.26 2.93 -8.09
CA ALA A 139 13.20 2.29 -6.77
C ALA A 139 12.01 1.33 -6.63
N VAL A 140 10.91 1.58 -7.32
CA VAL A 140 9.66 0.79 -7.20
C VAL A 140 9.25 0.08 -8.47
N ASP A 141 9.82 0.44 -9.63
CA ASP A 141 9.65 -0.27 -10.90
C ASP A 141 10.90 -0.08 -11.76
N ALA A 142 11.97 -0.83 -11.45
CA ALA A 142 13.30 -0.63 -12.04
C ALA A 142 13.31 -0.78 -13.56
N THR A 143 12.50 -1.68 -14.10
CA THR A 143 12.46 -2.05 -15.51
C THR A 143 11.24 -1.53 -16.28
N GLY A 144 10.26 -0.96 -15.56
CA GLY A 144 8.97 -0.57 -16.13
C GLY A 144 8.02 -1.76 -16.41
N GLU A 145 8.39 -2.96 -15.97
CA GLU A 145 7.57 -4.15 -16.17
C GLU A 145 6.22 -4.06 -15.43
N ILE A 146 6.21 -3.46 -14.22
CA ILE A 146 4.99 -3.33 -13.43
C ILE A 146 4.02 -2.37 -14.12
N ALA A 147 4.49 -1.20 -14.53
CA ALA A 147 3.70 -0.20 -15.24
C ALA A 147 3.17 -0.72 -16.58
N LYS A 148 3.95 -1.58 -17.26
CA LYS A 148 3.53 -2.22 -18.51
C LYS A 148 2.45 -3.28 -18.30
N ALA A 149 2.54 -4.05 -17.22
CA ALA A 149 1.61 -5.15 -16.94
C ALA A 149 0.28 -4.68 -16.36
N ILE A 150 0.27 -3.57 -15.64
CA ILE A 150 -0.93 -3.01 -14.98
C ILE A 150 -1.23 -1.66 -15.60
N PRO A 151 -2.20 -1.60 -16.55
CA PRO A 151 -2.50 -0.36 -17.27
C PRO A 151 -2.96 0.75 -16.30
N PRO A 152 -2.49 2.00 -16.49
CA PRO A 152 -2.89 3.13 -15.66
C PRO A 152 -4.40 3.32 -15.55
N ALA A 153 -5.12 3.04 -16.65
CA ALA A 153 -6.57 3.15 -16.70
C ALA A 153 -7.31 2.21 -15.72
N ASN A 154 -6.67 1.14 -15.27
CA ASN A 154 -7.24 0.20 -14.30
C ASN A 154 -6.94 0.59 -12.85
N ILE A 155 -5.97 1.47 -12.58
CA ILE A 155 -5.45 1.71 -11.24
C ILE A 155 -6.38 2.65 -10.45
N VAL A 156 -6.67 2.26 -9.22
CA VAL A 156 -7.17 3.13 -8.14
C VAL A 156 -6.20 3.03 -6.97
N GLY A 157 -5.68 4.15 -6.51
CA GLY A 157 -4.80 4.22 -5.35
C GLY A 157 -5.57 3.97 -4.05
N CYS A 158 -4.88 3.39 -3.05
CA CYS A 158 -5.45 3.18 -1.73
C CYS A 158 -4.42 3.43 -0.62
N VAL A 159 -4.80 4.26 0.33
CA VAL A 159 -4.05 4.45 1.59
C VAL A 159 -4.83 3.80 2.71
N VAL A 160 -4.23 2.78 3.35
CA VAL A 160 -4.88 1.97 4.38
C VAL A 160 -4.54 2.53 5.77
N HIS A 161 -5.56 2.80 6.56
CA HIS A 161 -5.47 3.21 7.97
C HIS A 161 -6.08 2.13 8.87
N ALA A 162 -5.40 0.99 8.96
CA ALA A 162 -5.78 -0.14 9.79
C ALA A 162 -4.53 -0.87 10.30
N SER A 163 -4.68 -1.57 11.41
CA SER A 163 -3.67 -2.46 11.98
C SER A 163 -4.22 -3.87 11.99
N CYS A 164 -3.54 -4.75 11.27
CA CYS A 164 -3.86 -6.17 11.16
C CYS A 164 -2.58 -7.01 11.26
N SER A 165 -2.70 -8.24 11.73
CA SER A 165 -1.61 -9.22 11.72
C SER A 165 -2.11 -10.58 11.21
N VAL A 166 -1.19 -11.40 10.73
CA VAL A 166 -1.44 -12.80 10.41
C VAL A 166 -1.16 -13.62 11.68
N THR A 167 -2.18 -14.27 12.23
CA THR A 167 -2.05 -15.14 13.41
C THR A 167 -1.58 -16.54 13.01
N SER A 168 -2.14 -17.06 11.92
CA SER A 168 -1.73 -18.30 11.26
C SER A 168 -2.13 -18.24 9.78
N ALA A 169 -1.72 -19.21 9.00
CA ALA A 169 -2.11 -19.27 7.58
C ALA A 169 -3.63 -19.16 7.42
N GLY A 170 -4.09 -18.22 6.60
CA GLY A 170 -5.50 -17.96 6.36
C GLY A 170 -6.31 -17.38 7.54
N LEU A 171 -5.64 -17.02 8.67
CA LEU A 171 -6.28 -16.37 9.82
C LEU A 171 -5.66 -15.00 10.09
N ILE A 172 -6.45 -13.96 9.89
CA ILE A 172 -6.07 -12.57 10.08
C ILE A 172 -6.69 -12.06 11.38
N ARG A 173 -5.90 -11.34 12.18
CA ARG A 173 -6.40 -10.59 13.34
C ARG A 173 -6.44 -9.11 12.98
N HIS A 174 -7.59 -8.50 13.11
CA HIS A 174 -7.79 -7.06 13.04
C HIS A 174 -7.64 -6.45 14.44
N HIS A 175 -6.76 -5.48 14.59
CA HIS A 175 -6.49 -4.84 15.88
C HIS A 175 -7.30 -3.55 16.03
N PHE A 176 -7.13 -2.61 15.10
CA PHE A 176 -7.86 -1.34 15.10
C PHE A 176 -7.79 -0.65 13.72
N GLY A 177 -8.68 0.33 13.56
CA GLY A 177 -8.77 1.15 12.34
C GLY A 177 -9.50 0.43 11.21
N ASN A 178 -10.26 1.20 10.43
CA ASN A 178 -10.98 0.69 9.25
C ASN A 178 -10.99 1.71 8.11
N GLY A 179 -10.15 2.74 8.19
CA GLY A 179 -10.07 3.83 7.22
C GLY A 179 -9.37 3.40 5.93
N LEU A 180 -9.98 3.74 4.80
CA LEU A 180 -9.42 3.57 3.46
C LEU A 180 -9.56 4.89 2.70
N ILE A 181 -8.44 5.52 2.33
CA ILE A 181 -8.50 6.66 1.40
C ILE A 181 -8.25 6.08 0.01
N ILE A 182 -9.19 6.28 -0.90
CA ILE A 182 -9.09 5.80 -2.28
C ILE A 182 -9.18 6.95 -3.27
N GLY A 183 -8.53 6.82 -4.42
CA GLY A 183 -8.58 7.87 -5.44
C GLY A 183 -7.96 7.46 -6.76
N GLU A 184 -8.40 8.12 -7.82
CA GLU A 184 -7.77 8.01 -9.13
C GLU A 184 -6.38 8.65 -9.11
N PRO A 185 -5.38 8.09 -9.80
CA PRO A 185 -4.09 8.75 -9.99
C PRO A 185 -4.21 10.15 -10.62
N SER A 186 -5.23 10.37 -11.45
CA SER A 186 -5.53 11.66 -12.09
C SER A 186 -6.16 12.70 -11.16
N GLY A 187 -6.58 12.31 -9.96
CA GLY A 187 -7.32 13.17 -9.03
C GLY A 187 -8.80 13.37 -9.37
N GLN A 188 -9.32 12.75 -10.43
CA GLN A 188 -10.72 12.84 -10.78
C GLN A 188 -11.60 11.97 -9.87
N VAL A 189 -12.76 12.46 -9.52
CA VAL A 189 -13.79 11.68 -8.81
C VAL A 189 -14.69 11.01 -9.84
N THR A 190 -14.36 9.80 -10.23
CA THR A 190 -15.07 9.04 -11.27
C THR A 190 -16.20 8.19 -10.69
N ALA A 191 -17.13 7.75 -11.55
CA ALA A 191 -18.21 6.85 -11.15
C ALA A 191 -17.69 5.52 -10.58
N ARG A 192 -16.56 4.98 -11.12
CA ARG A 192 -15.97 3.72 -10.62
C ARG A 192 -15.40 3.88 -9.22
N VAL A 193 -14.76 5.01 -8.88
CA VAL A 193 -14.25 5.28 -7.53
C VAL A 193 -15.41 5.42 -6.53
N GLN A 194 -16.51 6.05 -6.94
CA GLN A 194 -17.71 6.15 -6.11
C GLN A 194 -18.38 4.79 -5.88
N ALA A 195 -18.47 3.96 -6.93
CA ALA A 195 -18.98 2.59 -6.81
C ALA A 195 -18.08 1.73 -5.88
N LEU A 196 -16.76 1.86 -6.01
CA LEU A 196 -15.82 1.20 -5.12
C LEU A 196 -15.96 1.70 -3.67
N ALA A 197 -16.09 3.00 -3.44
CA ALA A 197 -16.32 3.56 -2.10
C ALA A 197 -17.62 3.00 -1.49
N SER A 198 -18.71 2.92 -2.26
CA SER A 198 -19.97 2.34 -1.81
C SER A 198 -19.78 0.86 -1.40
N LEU A 199 -19.11 0.04 -2.24
CA LEU A 199 -18.83 -1.37 -1.92
C LEU A 199 -17.99 -1.50 -0.65
N LEU A 200 -16.92 -0.72 -0.52
CA LEU A 200 -16.06 -0.74 0.65
C LEU A 200 -16.81 -0.33 1.93
N GLY A 201 -17.74 0.63 1.83
CA GLY A 201 -18.62 0.99 2.93
C GLY A 201 -19.55 -0.16 3.35
N GLN A 202 -20.14 -0.87 2.39
CA GLN A 202 -20.96 -2.07 2.64
C GLN A 202 -20.13 -3.20 3.26
N ALA A 203 -18.84 -3.29 2.92
CA ALA A 203 -17.89 -4.24 3.48
C ALA A 203 -17.46 -3.91 4.93
N GLY A 204 -17.92 -2.80 5.50
CA GLY A 204 -17.65 -2.38 6.88
C GLY A 204 -16.39 -1.53 7.04
N PHE A 205 -15.81 -1.05 5.95
CA PHE A 205 -14.71 -0.09 5.99
C PHE A 205 -15.23 1.34 6.04
N ALA A 206 -14.33 2.28 6.38
CA ALA A 206 -14.61 3.72 6.34
C ALA A 206 -13.87 4.35 5.13
N PRO A 207 -14.42 4.22 3.91
CA PRO A 207 -13.78 4.78 2.73
C PRO A 207 -13.95 6.29 2.66
N SER A 208 -12.91 6.99 2.20
CA SER A 208 -12.97 8.37 1.77
C SER A 208 -12.38 8.50 0.37
N VAL A 209 -13.01 9.31 -0.48
CA VAL A 209 -12.55 9.56 -1.85
C VAL A 209 -11.63 10.77 -1.83
N SER A 210 -10.39 10.56 -2.26
CA SER A 210 -9.37 11.60 -2.37
C SER A 210 -9.42 12.28 -3.73
N ALA A 211 -9.32 13.60 -3.73
CA ALA A 211 -9.09 14.38 -4.93
C ALA A 211 -7.60 14.38 -5.37
N GLN A 212 -6.69 13.88 -4.54
CA GLN A 212 -5.26 13.77 -4.85
C GLN A 212 -4.60 12.67 -4.00
N ILE A 213 -4.79 11.43 -4.40
CA ILE A 213 -4.35 10.24 -3.66
C ILE A 213 -2.83 10.21 -3.41
N GLN A 214 -2.04 10.87 -4.28
CA GLN A 214 -0.60 11.01 -4.09
C GLN A 214 -0.26 11.82 -2.84
N LYS A 215 -1.03 12.88 -2.54
CA LYS A 215 -0.84 13.68 -1.33
C LYS A 215 -1.09 12.84 -0.07
N ASP A 216 -2.14 12.02 -0.07
CA ASP A 216 -2.47 11.16 1.06
C ASP A 216 -1.42 10.05 1.26
N ALA A 217 -0.96 9.43 0.15
CA ALA A 217 0.13 8.45 0.19
C ALA A 217 1.43 9.07 0.70
N TRP A 218 1.78 10.28 0.23
CA TRP A 218 2.95 11.02 0.66
C TRP A 218 2.89 11.40 2.14
N TYR A 219 1.74 11.85 2.61
CA TYR A 219 1.55 12.19 4.02
C TYR A 219 1.70 10.96 4.94
N LYS A 220 1.17 9.81 4.53
CA LYS A 220 1.38 8.56 5.28
C LYS A 220 2.85 8.14 5.24
N LEU A 221 3.48 8.21 4.07
CA LEU A 221 4.90 7.92 3.90
C LEU A 221 5.77 8.80 4.80
N TRP A 222 5.47 10.09 4.91
CA TRP A 222 6.22 11.08 5.67
C TRP A 222 6.50 10.68 7.12
N GLY A 223 5.58 9.96 7.75
CA GLY A 223 5.82 9.33 9.06
C GLY A 223 6.52 7.97 8.94
N ASN A 224 6.03 7.10 8.03
CA ASN A 224 6.49 5.72 7.95
C ASN A 224 7.95 5.59 7.48
N MET A 225 8.40 6.45 6.58
CA MET A 225 9.77 6.42 6.04
C MET A 225 10.85 6.64 7.11
N THR A 226 10.49 7.17 8.27
CA THR A 226 11.41 7.47 9.38
C THR A 226 11.28 6.46 10.51
N VAL A 227 10.10 6.36 11.10
CA VAL A 227 9.87 5.55 12.30
C VAL A 227 10.01 4.06 11.99
N ASN A 228 9.56 3.59 10.80
CA ASN A 228 9.62 2.17 10.48
C ASN A 228 11.06 1.64 10.36
N PRO A 229 11.98 2.27 9.60
CA PRO A 229 13.37 1.81 9.53
C PRO A 229 14.10 1.89 10.88
N VAL A 230 13.90 2.96 11.64
CA VAL A 230 14.51 3.11 12.97
C VAL A 230 14.02 2.00 13.91
N SER A 231 12.71 1.74 13.95
CA SER A 231 12.12 0.65 14.73
C SER A 231 12.67 -0.70 14.33
N ALA A 232 12.79 -0.98 13.02
CA ALA A 232 13.32 -2.23 12.49
C ALA A 232 14.79 -2.46 12.87
N MET A 233 15.61 -1.41 12.86
CA MET A 233 17.04 -1.50 13.21
C MET A 233 17.29 -1.67 14.71
N THR A 234 16.50 -0.97 15.53
CA THR A 234 16.74 -0.87 16.97
C THR A 234 15.91 -1.85 17.81
N GLY A 235 14.82 -2.39 17.24
CA GLY A 235 13.82 -3.15 17.99
C GLY A 235 12.91 -2.27 18.86
N ALA A 236 13.07 -0.94 18.80
CA ALA A 236 12.32 -0.01 19.63
C ALA A 236 10.88 0.19 19.12
N THR A 237 9.96 0.39 20.07
CA THR A 237 8.59 0.82 19.82
C THR A 237 8.53 2.33 19.56
N THR A 238 7.40 2.81 19.05
CA THR A 238 7.23 4.21 18.61
C THR A 238 7.41 5.23 19.76
N ASP A 239 7.00 4.90 20.96
CA ASP A 239 7.15 5.73 22.16
C ASP A 239 8.63 5.90 22.54
N LEU A 240 9.44 4.83 22.49
CA LEU A 240 10.88 4.87 22.77
C LEU A 240 11.62 5.69 21.71
N ILE A 241 11.30 5.50 20.43
CA ILE A 241 11.91 6.26 19.33
C ILE A 241 11.64 7.76 19.48
N LEU A 242 10.39 8.13 19.74
CA LEU A 242 9.99 9.52 19.88
C LEU A 242 10.37 10.13 21.25
N GLY A 243 10.61 9.28 22.25
CA GLY A 243 11.10 9.70 23.56
C GLY A 243 12.58 10.11 23.56
N ASP A 244 13.40 9.52 22.69
CA ASP A 244 14.81 9.88 22.56
C ASP A 244 14.97 11.18 21.73
N GLU A 245 15.58 12.20 22.34
CA GLU A 245 15.71 13.52 21.73
C GLU A 245 16.57 13.49 20.47
N LEU A 246 17.70 12.76 20.49
CA LEU A 246 18.63 12.73 19.35
C LEU A 246 18.02 11.96 18.18
N VAL A 247 17.33 10.85 18.43
CA VAL A 247 16.62 10.09 17.41
C VAL A 247 15.46 10.90 16.85
N ARG A 248 14.68 11.58 17.70
CA ARG A 248 13.57 12.44 17.26
C ARG A 248 14.07 13.59 16.38
N ASN A 249 15.19 14.23 16.72
CA ASN A 249 15.79 15.28 15.92
C ASN A 249 16.31 14.75 14.55
N PHE A 250 16.92 13.57 14.55
CA PHE A 250 17.36 12.91 13.32
C PHE A 250 16.19 12.60 12.38
N ILE A 251 15.14 11.95 12.87
CA ILE A 251 13.97 11.63 12.04
C ILE A 251 13.22 12.90 11.59
N SER A 252 13.22 13.95 12.41
CA SER A 252 12.68 15.26 12.01
C SER A 252 13.44 15.84 10.83
N SER A 253 14.78 15.71 10.80
CA SER A 253 15.61 16.15 9.67
C SER A 253 15.29 15.38 8.40
N VAL A 254 15.13 14.07 8.47
CA VAL A 254 14.66 13.23 7.34
C VAL A 254 13.27 13.69 6.84
N MET A 255 12.37 14.00 7.77
CA MET A 255 11.02 14.48 7.42
C MET A 255 11.05 15.84 6.71
N LEU A 256 11.97 16.74 7.09
CA LEU A 256 12.12 18.06 6.44
C LEU A 256 12.62 17.91 4.99
N GLU A 257 13.55 16.99 4.71
CA GLU A 257 13.97 16.66 3.34
C GLU A 257 12.77 16.18 2.49
N ALA A 258 11.99 15.23 3.00
CA ALA A 258 10.80 14.75 2.31
C ALA A 258 9.71 15.82 2.16
N LYS A 259 9.56 16.73 3.13
CA LYS A 259 8.64 17.86 3.06
C LYS A 259 9.00 18.79 1.91
N GLU A 260 10.29 19.13 1.74
CA GLU A 260 10.78 19.95 0.63
C GLU A 260 10.57 19.26 -0.72
N ILE A 261 10.86 17.96 -0.82
CA ILE A 261 10.58 17.16 -2.02
C ILE A 261 9.10 17.23 -2.38
N GLY A 262 8.21 16.99 -1.39
CA GLY A 262 6.76 17.06 -1.57
C GLY A 262 6.29 18.41 -2.10
N ALA A 263 6.86 19.51 -1.61
CA ALA A 263 6.55 20.85 -2.09
C ALA A 263 6.93 21.02 -3.57
N ARG A 264 8.10 20.53 -3.98
CA ARG A 264 8.57 20.61 -5.37
C ARG A 264 7.76 19.80 -6.37
N ILE A 265 7.23 18.66 -5.94
CA ILE A 265 6.37 17.81 -6.78
C ILE A 265 4.88 18.19 -6.72
N GLY A 266 4.51 19.26 -6.00
CA GLY A 266 3.15 19.81 -5.97
C GLY A 266 2.22 19.20 -4.91
N ILE A 267 2.77 18.55 -3.88
CA ILE A 267 2.03 18.01 -2.71
C ILE A 267 2.64 18.49 -1.39
N PRO A 268 2.62 19.80 -1.13
CA PRO A 268 3.18 20.36 0.10
C PRO A 268 2.49 19.76 1.34
N ILE A 269 3.28 19.58 2.40
CA ILE A 269 2.82 19.24 3.74
C ILE A 269 2.90 20.49 4.59
N ASP A 270 1.75 20.98 5.09
CA ASP A 270 1.70 22.22 5.87
C ASP A 270 2.22 22.02 7.30
N GLN A 271 2.06 20.83 7.85
CA GLN A 271 2.46 20.45 9.20
C GLN A 271 3.98 20.42 9.37
N GLN A 272 4.44 20.64 10.61
CA GLN A 272 5.82 20.41 11.01
C GLN A 272 6.03 18.97 11.51
N PRO A 273 7.27 18.46 11.51
CA PRO A 273 7.56 17.12 12.05
C PRO A 273 7.01 16.90 13.46
N ALA A 274 7.07 17.93 14.33
CA ALA A 274 6.54 17.85 15.70
C ALA A 274 5.04 17.52 15.75
N ASP A 275 4.24 18.07 14.82
CA ASP A 275 2.80 17.78 14.73
C ASP A 275 2.56 16.30 14.44
N ARG A 276 3.33 15.75 13.51
CA ARG A 276 3.25 14.33 13.15
C ARG A 276 3.76 13.41 14.28
N HIS A 277 4.82 13.81 14.97
CA HIS A 277 5.32 13.10 16.14
C HIS A 277 4.26 13.03 17.26
N ALA A 278 3.56 14.12 17.53
CA ALA A 278 2.48 14.15 18.52
C ALA A 278 1.35 13.17 18.18
N VAL A 279 1.01 13.01 16.90
CA VAL A 279 0.02 12.01 16.46
C VAL A 279 0.55 10.58 16.64
N THR A 280 1.80 10.32 16.26
CA THR A 280 2.41 8.99 16.36
C THR A 280 2.63 8.59 17.83
N PHE A 281 3.00 9.54 18.69
CA PHE A 281 3.21 9.28 20.12
C PHE A 281 1.95 8.80 20.85
N LYS A 282 0.75 9.19 20.37
CA LYS A 282 -0.53 8.71 20.90
C LYS A 282 -0.77 7.21 20.69
N LEU A 283 -0.01 6.57 19.81
CA LEU A 283 -0.09 5.12 19.61
C LEU A 283 0.55 4.33 20.76
N GLY A 284 1.34 5.00 21.62
CA GLY A 284 2.05 4.37 22.75
C GLY A 284 3.12 3.38 22.27
N PRO A 285 3.34 2.28 23.00
CA PRO A 285 4.37 1.28 22.71
C PRO A 285 3.99 0.40 21.49
N PHE A 286 3.84 1.04 20.32
CA PHE A 286 3.44 0.37 19.09
C PHE A 286 4.64 -0.14 18.31
N LYS A 287 4.61 -1.42 17.91
CA LYS A 287 5.58 -2.02 16.98
C LYS A 287 5.21 -1.69 15.55
N THR A 288 6.14 -1.06 14.82
CA THR A 288 5.91 -0.77 13.39
C THR A 288 5.78 -2.04 12.56
N SER A 289 5.15 -1.94 11.39
CA SER A 289 5.01 -3.08 10.48
C SER A 289 6.38 -3.62 10.02
N MET A 290 7.37 -2.74 9.84
CA MET A 290 8.72 -3.14 9.43
C MET A 290 9.46 -3.88 10.57
N LEU A 291 9.30 -3.48 11.83
CA LEU A 291 9.82 -4.24 12.97
C LEU A 291 9.18 -5.64 13.04
N GLN A 292 7.86 -5.73 12.88
CA GLN A 292 7.16 -7.01 12.83
C GLN A 292 7.64 -7.91 11.68
N ASP A 293 8.03 -7.32 10.54
CA ASP A 293 8.64 -8.06 9.43
C ASP A 293 10.02 -8.60 9.81
N VAL A 294 10.88 -7.77 10.43
CA VAL A 294 12.21 -8.19 10.89
C VAL A 294 12.11 -9.31 11.92
N GLU A 295 11.25 -9.16 12.93
CA GLU A 295 11.02 -10.19 13.96
C GLU A 295 10.52 -11.52 13.38
N ALA A 296 9.78 -11.46 12.28
CA ALA A 296 9.24 -12.63 11.58
C ALA A 296 10.15 -13.14 10.44
N GLY A 297 11.36 -12.59 10.27
CA GLY A 297 12.29 -12.99 9.21
C GLY A 297 11.78 -12.70 7.79
N ARG A 298 10.95 -11.68 7.60
CA ARG A 298 10.38 -11.31 6.31
C ARG A 298 11.11 -10.12 5.69
N ALA A 299 11.13 -10.08 4.36
CA ALA A 299 11.72 -8.96 3.62
C ALA A 299 11.07 -7.61 4.00
N VAL A 300 11.92 -6.57 4.10
CA VAL A 300 11.51 -5.21 4.44
C VAL A 300 11.29 -4.35 3.19
N GLU A 301 10.41 -3.35 3.29
CA GLU A 301 9.98 -2.52 2.16
C GLU A 301 10.79 -1.21 2.05
N LEU A 302 12.14 -1.28 2.13
CA LEU A 302 12.98 -0.08 2.12
C LEU A 302 12.90 0.70 0.81
N ASP A 303 12.75 0.02 -0.33
CA ASP A 303 12.74 0.69 -1.63
C ASP A 303 11.52 1.59 -1.79
N ALA A 304 10.34 1.11 -1.44
CA ALA A 304 9.11 1.88 -1.53
C ALA A 304 8.98 2.97 -0.44
N LEU A 305 9.73 2.85 0.67
CA LEU A 305 9.62 3.77 1.81
C LEU A 305 10.77 4.77 1.90
N VAL A 306 11.99 4.40 1.53
CA VAL A 306 13.18 5.26 1.75
C VAL A 306 13.98 5.46 0.47
N THR A 307 14.31 4.38 -0.29
CA THR A 307 15.10 4.51 -1.54
C THR A 307 14.41 5.43 -2.53
N VAL A 308 13.08 5.32 -2.64
CA VAL A 308 12.28 6.17 -3.53
C VAL A 308 12.33 7.66 -3.14
N VAL A 309 12.44 7.98 -1.86
CA VAL A 309 12.56 9.38 -1.41
C VAL A 309 13.92 9.96 -1.78
N LYS A 310 15.00 9.17 -1.63
CA LYS A 310 16.32 9.54 -2.14
C LYS A 310 16.29 9.77 -3.66
N GLU A 311 15.65 8.88 -4.42
CA GLU A 311 15.48 9.05 -5.88
C GLU A 311 14.72 10.33 -6.22
N LEU A 312 13.63 10.60 -5.52
CA LEU A 312 12.85 11.84 -5.67
C LEU A 312 13.66 13.08 -5.30
N GLY A 313 14.52 13.01 -4.29
CA GLY A 313 15.48 14.07 -3.96
C GLY A 313 16.38 14.40 -5.14
N ALA A 314 16.96 13.37 -5.78
CA ALA A 314 17.80 13.56 -6.97
C ALA A 314 17.02 14.16 -8.16
N ILE A 315 15.79 13.68 -8.40
CA ILE A 315 14.92 14.17 -9.48
C ILE A 315 14.52 15.64 -9.26
N THR A 316 14.26 16.04 -8.03
CA THR A 316 13.80 17.38 -7.68
C THR A 316 14.94 18.34 -7.34
N GLY A 317 16.19 17.87 -7.26
CA GLY A 317 17.34 18.66 -6.85
C GLY A 317 17.35 19.01 -5.36
N VAL A 318 16.71 18.20 -4.50
CA VAL A 318 16.76 18.34 -3.05
C VAL A 318 17.82 17.41 -2.49
N ALA A 319 18.78 17.96 -1.75
CA ALA A 319 19.78 17.15 -1.04
C ALA A 319 19.13 16.33 0.07
N THR A 320 19.54 15.06 0.21
CA THR A 320 18.93 14.10 1.15
C THR A 320 19.96 13.44 2.09
N PRO A 321 20.87 14.20 2.75
CA PRO A 321 21.94 13.60 3.56
C PRO A 321 21.42 12.76 4.75
N PHE A 322 20.33 13.18 5.39
CA PHE A 322 19.73 12.43 6.49
C PHE A 322 18.98 11.21 6.00
N THR A 323 18.25 11.30 4.89
CA THR A 323 17.62 10.15 4.23
C THR A 323 18.67 9.13 3.75
N ASP A 324 19.80 9.59 3.21
CA ASP A 324 20.91 8.73 2.77
C ASP A 324 21.53 7.98 3.93
N ALA A 325 21.75 8.65 5.07
CA ALA A 325 22.25 8.02 6.29
C ALA A 325 21.28 6.95 6.81
N LEU A 326 19.99 7.29 6.90
CA LEU A 326 18.94 6.35 7.32
C LEU A 326 18.88 5.14 6.39
N LEU A 327 18.87 5.35 5.07
CA LEU A 327 18.83 4.30 4.08
C LEU A 327 20.08 3.40 4.17
N GLY A 328 21.26 4.00 4.28
CA GLY A 328 22.50 3.25 4.38
C GLY A 328 22.53 2.28 5.55
N LEU A 329 22.19 2.77 6.74
CA LEU A 329 22.16 1.98 7.96
C LEU A 329 21.06 0.91 7.94
N SER A 330 19.84 1.26 7.55
CA SER A 330 18.72 0.32 7.51
C SER A 330 18.90 -0.77 6.47
N ARG A 331 19.46 -0.42 5.30
CA ARG A 331 19.78 -1.38 4.25
C ARG A 331 20.87 -2.36 4.67
N LEU A 332 21.95 -1.86 5.31
CA LEU A 332 23.01 -2.72 5.84
C LEU A 332 22.45 -3.68 6.90
N HIS A 333 21.64 -3.17 7.84
CA HIS A 333 20.99 -3.99 8.85
C HIS A 333 20.13 -5.11 8.21
N ALA A 334 19.32 -4.78 7.22
CA ALA A 334 18.47 -5.75 6.55
C ALA A 334 19.27 -6.79 5.75
N ARG A 335 20.33 -6.38 5.04
CA ARG A 335 21.22 -7.29 4.29
C ARG A 335 21.94 -8.30 5.18
N VAL A 336 22.48 -7.87 6.31
CA VAL A 336 23.16 -8.78 7.27
C VAL A 336 22.18 -9.85 7.79
N ARG A 337 20.88 -9.56 7.80
CA ARG A 337 19.83 -10.48 8.23
C ARG A 337 19.17 -11.26 7.08
N GLY A 338 19.58 -11.03 5.84
CA GLY A 338 18.94 -11.67 4.67
C GLY A 338 17.51 -11.20 4.39
N LEU A 339 17.19 -9.96 4.78
CA LEU A 339 15.83 -9.38 4.65
C LEU A 339 15.73 -8.32 3.55
N TYR A 340 16.85 -8.14 2.78
CA TYR A 340 16.90 -7.18 1.67
C TYR A 340 17.88 -7.68 0.58
#